data_366259c20a6a70787973d1761e88b8dd
#
_entry.id   366259c20a6a70787973d1761e88b8dd
#
_cell.length_a   1.000
_cell.length_b   1.000
_cell.length_c   1.000
_cell.angle_alpha   90.00
_cell.angle_beta   90.00
_cell.angle_gamma   90.00
#
_symmetry.space_group_name_H-M   'P 1'
#
loop_
_entity.id
_entity.type
_entity.pdbx_description
1 polymer ?
#
loop_
_entity_poly.entity_id
_entity_poly.type
_entity_poly.pdbx_seq_one_letter_code
_entity_poly.pdbx_strand_id
1 'polypeptide(L)'
;MRTETLRRGTRFGVILFLCAAAFLAAFGQAAFASTLTVRVLDVGQGDSIFVGFPEGGAMLVDAGTAEAGPKIVETLRSLGAEKIDILVATHPHSDHIGGMFAVLDAFPVGKVWDSGYVHGTRTQQLFLKAVLDRKLRFGRPKAGFSEEFQGVLIEVLAPVKPISGTNSDANNNSIVLRLSFGEVSFLLTADMETEQRRTVLRFPETTVLKVAHHGSHNGTDARFLAMLRPKLAIISCGEENPYGHPHREAVALLEEAGVDLFTTIGGDVVVETDGSELTVRKVLESEKSGQEKERLYIGNRSSRVFHTSACDGLPSDRNRVYFKSAEEAVKAGYRPCGRCVR
;
A
#
# COMPACT_ATOMS: atom_id res chain seq x y z
N MET A 1 70.33 -39.48 -48.59
CA MET A 1 69.20 -39.27 -49.17
C MET A 1 68.03 -40.00 -48.51
N ARG A 2 67.48 -39.51 -47.46
CA ARG A 2 66.28 -40.06 -46.77
C ARG A 2 65.37 -38.87 -46.39
N THR A 3 64.20 -38.90 -46.91
CA THR A 3 63.11 -37.99 -46.63
C THR A 3 62.46 -38.39 -45.32
N GLU A 4 62.36 -37.47 -44.33
CA GLU A 4 61.54 -37.67 -43.16
C GLU A 4 60.39 -36.70 -43.21
N THR A 5 59.16 -37.23 -43.27
CA THR A 5 57.88 -36.58 -43.21
C THR A 5 57.46 -36.36 -41.75
N LEU A 6 57.37 -35.11 -41.28
CA LEU A 6 56.83 -34.82 -40.01
C LEU A 6 55.28 -34.65 -40.12
N ARG A 7 54.56 -35.53 -39.41
CA ARG A 7 53.10 -35.41 -39.14
C ARG A 7 52.90 -34.34 -38.10
N ARG A 8 52.17 -33.28 -38.48
CA ARG A 8 51.50 -32.35 -37.51
C ARG A 8 50.07 -32.83 -37.31
N GLY A 9 49.84 -33.46 -36.15
CA GLY A 9 48.51 -33.82 -35.67
C GLY A 9 47.84 -32.73 -34.87
N THR A 10 46.68 -32.41 -35.30
CA THR A 10 45.47 -31.97 -34.59
C THR A 10 45.59 -31.58 -33.09
N ARG A 11 45.52 -30.28 -32.85
CA ARG A 11 45.10 -29.65 -31.57
C ARG A 11 44.28 -28.38 -31.82
N PHE A 12 43.20 -28.48 -32.55
CA PHE A 12 42.28 -27.36 -32.81
C PHE A 12 40.82 -27.75 -32.64
N GLY A 13 40.51 -28.53 -31.64
CA GLY A 13 39.13 -29.01 -31.45
C GLY A 13 38.50 -28.83 -30.08
N VAL A 14 39.21 -28.27 -29.07
CA VAL A 14 38.68 -28.27 -27.69
C VAL A 14 38.41 -26.86 -27.13
N ILE A 15 38.91 -25.79 -27.75
CA ILE A 15 38.73 -24.42 -27.23
C ILE A 15 37.43 -23.76 -27.69
N LEU A 16 36.76 -24.24 -28.74
CA LEU A 16 35.54 -23.62 -29.26
C LEU A 16 34.25 -24.06 -28.54
N PHE A 17 34.28 -25.10 -27.71
CA PHE A 17 33.10 -25.60 -26.98
C PHE A 17 32.93 -25.01 -25.59
N LEU A 18 33.97 -24.42 -25.00
CA LEU A 18 33.90 -23.80 -23.67
C LEU A 18 33.46 -22.33 -23.69
N CYS A 19 33.60 -21.63 -24.82
CA CYS A 19 33.09 -20.26 -24.96
C CYS A 19 31.61 -20.18 -25.29
N ALA A 20 31.00 -21.21 -25.88
CA ALA A 20 29.54 -21.22 -26.15
C ALA A 20 28.71 -21.53 -24.91
N ALA A 21 29.24 -22.26 -23.93
CA ALA A 21 28.54 -22.57 -22.68
C ALA A 21 28.56 -21.39 -21.68
N ALA A 22 29.53 -20.49 -21.76
CA ALA A 22 29.60 -19.29 -20.92
C ALA A 22 28.69 -18.13 -21.43
N PHE A 23 28.28 -18.17 -22.71
CA PHE A 23 27.41 -17.15 -23.30
C PHE A 23 25.91 -17.47 -23.15
N LEU A 24 25.55 -18.70 -22.82
CA LEU A 24 24.17 -19.16 -22.59
C LEU A 24 23.72 -19.03 -21.12
N ALA A 25 24.64 -18.74 -20.20
CA ALA A 25 24.31 -18.54 -18.78
C ALA A 25 23.98 -17.06 -18.44
N ALA A 26 24.09 -16.14 -19.39
CA ALA A 26 23.81 -14.71 -19.19
C ALA A 26 22.42 -14.26 -19.68
N PHE A 27 21.62 -15.16 -20.25
CA PHE A 27 20.25 -14.85 -20.68
C PHE A 27 19.26 -15.78 -19.96
N GLY A 28 18.86 -15.39 -18.74
CA GLY A 28 17.86 -16.21 -18.07
C GLY A 28 17.50 -15.86 -16.64
N GLN A 29 17.75 -14.66 -16.19
CA GLN A 29 16.93 -14.07 -15.15
C GLN A 29 16.11 -12.96 -15.80
N ALA A 30 14.93 -13.34 -16.29
CA ALA A 30 13.84 -12.38 -16.34
C ALA A 30 13.69 -11.92 -14.88
N ALA A 31 14.28 -10.79 -14.55
CA ALA A 31 13.97 -10.10 -13.32
C ALA A 31 12.46 -9.89 -13.39
N PHE A 32 11.70 -10.62 -12.58
CA PHE A 32 10.34 -10.21 -12.28
C PHE A 32 10.52 -8.78 -11.80
N ALA A 33 10.03 -7.83 -12.59
CA ALA A 33 10.15 -6.43 -12.23
C ALA A 33 9.53 -6.29 -10.84
N SER A 34 10.36 -5.95 -9.87
CA SER A 34 9.90 -5.74 -8.51
C SER A 34 8.92 -4.58 -8.56
N THR A 35 7.72 -4.76 -8.02
CA THR A 35 6.62 -3.79 -8.16
C THR A 35 6.41 -3.06 -6.84
N LEU A 36 6.44 -1.72 -6.89
CA LEU A 36 5.94 -0.88 -5.81
C LEU A 36 4.43 -0.75 -5.96
N THR A 37 3.69 -1.14 -4.93
CA THR A 37 2.23 -0.97 -4.86
C THR A 37 1.89 0.09 -3.84
N VAL A 38 1.15 1.14 -4.26
CA VAL A 38 0.56 2.14 -3.35
C VAL A 38 -0.95 2.04 -3.49
N ARG A 39 -1.62 1.68 -2.40
CA ARG A 39 -3.08 1.51 -2.35
C ARG A 39 -3.69 2.47 -1.34
N VAL A 40 -4.47 3.42 -1.83
CA VAL A 40 -5.27 4.33 -1.01
C VAL A 40 -6.60 3.66 -0.75
N LEU A 41 -6.84 3.31 0.52
CA LEU A 41 -8.01 2.52 0.92
C LEU A 41 -9.25 3.41 1.02
N ASP A 42 -10.39 2.88 0.62
CA ASP A 42 -11.69 3.47 0.91
C ASP A 42 -12.06 3.18 2.38
N VAL A 43 -11.78 4.16 3.22
CA VAL A 43 -12.08 4.15 4.66
C VAL A 43 -13.24 5.09 5.02
N GLY A 44 -13.98 5.58 4.01
CA GLY A 44 -14.87 6.72 4.16
C GLY A 44 -14.08 8.02 4.32
N GLN A 45 -14.46 8.88 5.25
CA GLN A 45 -13.69 10.09 5.55
C GLN A 45 -12.43 9.72 6.34
N GLY A 46 -11.26 10.17 5.84
CA GLY A 46 -9.97 9.91 6.44
C GLY A 46 -8.94 9.33 5.47
N ASP A 47 -7.77 8.99 5.97
CA ASP A 47 -6.69 8.38 5.20
C ASP A 47 -6.29 7.01 5.74
N SER A 48 -6.05 6.09 4.83
CA SER A 48 -5.29 4.87 5.08
C SER A 48 -4.61 4.44 3.78
N ILE A 49 -3.28 4.39 3.77
CA ILE A 49 -2.51 4.12 2.56
C ILE A 49 -1.56 2.97 2.84
N PHE A 50 -1.81 1.86 2.14
CA PHE A 50 -0.91 0.72 2.14
C PHE A 50 0.17 0.88 1.07
N VAL A 51 1.42 0.59 1.45
CA VAL A 51 2.56 0.53 0.54
C VAL A 51 3.19 -0.85 0.63
N GLY A 52 3.08 -1.63 -0.44
CA GLY A 52 3.78 -2.90 -0.63
C GLY A 52 5.09 -2.65 -1.38
N PHE A 53 6.22 -2.96 -0.76
CA PHE A 53 7.54 -2.66 -1.32
C PHE A 53 8.02 -3.71 -2.32
N PRO A 54 8.85 -3.32 -3.31
CA PRO A 54 9.31 -4.20 -4.39
C PRO A 54 10.05 -5.46 -3.92
N GLU A 55 10.83 -5.36 -2.87
CA GLU A 55 11.62 -6.46 -2.30
C GLU A 55 10.94 -7.11 -1.10
N GLY A 56 9.64 -6.82 -0.90
CA GLY A 56 8.85 -7.30 0.21
C GLY A 56 8.80 -6.33 1.39
N GLY A 57 7.87 -6.59 2.31
CA GLY A 57 7.57 -5.72 3.44
C GLY A 57 6.44 -4.74 3.15
N ALA A 58 5.95 -4.09 4.21
CA ALA A 58 4.78 -3.23 4.15
C ALA A 58 4.94 -1.96 4.99
N MET A 59 4.44 -0.84 4.46
CA MET A 59 4.19 0.37 5.23
C MET A 59 2.70 0.68 5.21
N LEU A 60 2.18 1.14 6.34
CA LEU A 60 0.84 1.70 6.43
C LEU A 60 0.94 3.15 6.90
N VAL A 61 0.41 4.06 6.10
CA VAL A 61 0.31 5.48 6.42
C VAL A 61 -1.13 5.77 6.78
N ASP A 62 -1.37 6.11 8.03
CA ASP A 62 -2.67 6.29 8.65
C ASP A 62 -3.57 5.05 8.61
N ALA A 63 -4.66 5.06 9.35
CA ALA A 63 -5.55 3.93 9.50
C ALA A 63 -7.03 4.35 9.65
N GLY A 64 -7.40 5.49 9.07
CA GLY A 64 -8.79 5.95 9.08
C GLY A 64 -9.38 6.14 10.48
N THR A 65 -10.70 6.12 10.53
CA THR A 65 -11.45 6.16 11.80
C THR A 65 -11.37 4.81 12.55
N ALA A 66 -11.83 4.79 13.79
CA ALA A 66 -11.89 3.56 14.58
C ALA A 66 -12.80 2.50 13.93
N GLU A 67 -13.87 2.95 13.32
CA GLU A 67 -14.85 2.11 12.62
C GLU A 67 -14.28 1.47 11.36
N ALA A 68 -13.34 2.15 10.69
CA ALA A 68 -12.64 1.61 9.52
C ALA A 68 -11.59 0.54 9.87
N GLY A 69 -11.11 0.52 11.12
CA GLY A 69 -10.03 -0.37 11.55
C GLY A 69 -10.20 -1.83 11.18
N PRO A 70 -11.34 -2.49 11.47
CA PRO A 70 -11.56 -3.89 11.10
C PRO A 70 -11.45 -4.14 9.59
N LYS A 71 -12.04 -3.27 8.77
CA LYS A 71 -11.98 -3.35 7.29
C LYS A 71 -10.54 -3.20 6.79
N ILE A 72 -9.77 -2.28 7.38
CA ILE A 72 -8.35 -2.10 7.05
C ILE A 72 -7.57 -3.38 7.35
N VAL A 73 -7.75 -3.98 8.53
CA VAL A 73 -7.09 -5.24 8.92
C VAL A 73 -7.40 -6.37 7.93
N GLU A 74 -8.66 -6.52 7.54
CA GLU A 74 -9.10 -7.50 6.56
C GLU A 74 -8.44 -7.26 5.20
N THR A 75 -8.46 -6.01 4.71
CA THR A 75 -7.81 -5.63 3.45
C THR A 75 -6.30 -5.94 3.50
N LEU A 76 -5.60 -5.57 4.58
CA LEU A 76 -4.16 -5.84 4.71
C LEU A 76 -3.85 -7.34 4.67
N ARG A 77 -4.68 -8.18 5.33
CA ARG A 77 -4.55 -9.64 5.27
C ARG A 77 -4.79 -10.18 3.87
N SER A 78 -5.80 -9.67 3.17
CA SER A 78 -6.08 -10.08 1.78
C SER A 78 -4.96 -9.73 0.81
N LEU A 79 -4.19 -8.67 1.13
CA LEU A 79 -2.97 -8.27 0.40
C LEU A 79 -1.74 -9.10 0.80
N GLY A 80 -1.88 -10.07 1.70
CA GLY A 80 -0.79 -10.92 2.15
C GLY A 80 0.15 -10.26 3.17
N ALA A 81 -0.26 -9.16 3.79
CA ALA A 81 0.55 -8.53 4.84
C ALA A 81 0.59 -9.44 6.08
N GLU A 82 1.77 -9.88 6.48
CA GLU A 82 2.01 -10.62 7.72
C GLU A 82 2.53 -9.72 8.85
N LYS A 83 3.08 -8.57 8.47
CA LYS A 83 3.71 -7.57 9.35
C LYS A 83 3.60 -6.19 8.72
N ILE A 84 3.56 -5.16 9.53
CA ILE A 84 3.73 -3.76 9.11
C ILE A 84 5.13 -3.29 9.55
N ASP A 85 6.05 -3.14 8.62
CA ASP A 85 7.42 -2.75 8.93
C ASP A 85 7.49 -1.31 9.41
N ILE A 86 6.70 -0.43 8.81
CA ILE A 86 6.63 1.00 9.12
C ILE A 86 5.16 1.41 9.24
N LEU A 87 4.73 1.79 10.44
CA LEU A 87 3.41 2.38 10.71
C LEU A 87 3.60 3.89 10.88
N VAL A 88 2.92 4.70 10.07
CA VAL A 88 3.03 6.16 10.10
C VAL A 88 1.73 6.76 10.60
N ALA A 89 1.79 7.51 11.69
CA ALA A 89 0.74 8.38 12.18
C ALA A 89 1.07 9.81 11.72
N THR A 90 0.45 10.26 10.63
CA THR A 90 0.81 11.54 10.01
C THR A 90 0.51 12.72 10.90
N HIS A 91 -0.66 12.70 11.55
CA HIS A 91 -1.09 13.67 12.55
C HIS A 91 -2.21 13.07 13.42
N PRO A 92 -2.54 13.66 14.59
CA PRO A 92 -3.33 13.00 15.61
C PRO A 92 -4.87 13.12 15.47
N HIS A 93 -5.42 13.41 14.31
CA HIS A 93 -6.86 13.40 14.12
C HIS A 93 -7.41 11.96 14.05
N SER A 94 -8.66 11.79 14.48
CA SER A 94 -9.28 10.48 14.65
C SER A 94 -9.54 9.75 13.32
N ASP A 95 -9.71 10.47 12.25
CA ASP A 95 -9.87 9.95 10.89
C ASP A 95 -8.53 9.56 10.21
N HIS A 96 -7.43 9.67 10.95
CA HIS A 96 -6.09 9.19 10.56
C HIS A 96 -5.57 8.11 11.51
N ILE A 97 -5.71 8.31 12.83
CA ILE A 97 -5.14 7.36 13.81
C ILE A 97 -6.19 6.49 14.51
N GLY A 98 -7.48 6.65 14.21
CA GLY A 98 -8.56 5.94 14.90
C GLY A 98 -8.46 4.42 14.76
N GLY A 99 -8.20 3.92 13.56
CA GLY A 99 -8.07 2.50 13.25
C GLY A 99 -6.74 1.87 13.65
N MET A 100 -5.76 2.66 14.11
CA MET A 100 -4.41 2.18 14.47
C MET A 100 -4.44 1.07 15.54
N PHE A 101 -5.43 1.09 16.44
CA PHE A 101 -5.59 0.02 17.43
C PHE A 101 -5.83 -1.34 16.79
N ALA A 102 -6.76 -1.40 15.85
CA ALA A 102 -7.06 -2.64 15.15
C ALA A 102 -5.83 -3.18 14.42
N VAL A 103 -5.03 -2.29 13.82
CA VAL A 103 -3.78 -2.65 13.14
C VAL A 103 -2.74 -3.16 14.12
N LEU A 104 -2.52 -2.46 15.25
CA LEU A 104 -1.57 -2.84 16.29
C LEU A 104 -1.93 -4.16 16.99
N ASP A 105 -3.22 -4.49 17.04
CA ASP A 105 -3.70 -5.77 17.61
C ASP A 105 -3.59 -6.93 16.62
N ALA A 106 -3.67 -6.63 15.32
CA ALA A 106 -3.76 -7.64 14.25
C ALA A 106 -2.39 -8.02 13.67
N PHE A 107 -1.39 -7.12 13.73
CA PHE A 107 -0.11 -7.27 13.06
C PHE A 107 1.08 -6.95 13.97
N PRO A 108 2.19 -7.70 13.86
CA PRO A 108 3.48 -7.24 14.34
C PRO A 108 3.86 -5.93 13.65
N VAL A 109 4.34 -4.94 14.41
CA VAL A 109 4.79 -3.64 13.87
C VAL A 109 6.29 -3.47 14.13
N GLY A 110 7.05 -3.15 13.10
CA GLY A 110 8.50 -2.99 13.17
C GLY A 110 8.91 -1.67 13.83
N LYS A 111 8.35 -0.57 13.35
CA LYS A 111 8.55 0.78 13.90
C LYS A 111 7.33 1.66 13.63
N VAL A 112 7.19 2.68 14.48
CA VAL A 112 6.14 3.71 14.38
C VAL A 112 6.81 5.06 14.11
N TRP A 113 6.30 5.80 13.13
CA TRP A 113 6.59 7.21 12.92
C TRP A 113 5.38 8.04 13.31
N ASP A 114 5.60 9.11 14.03
CA ASP A 114 4.56 10.02 14.54
C ASP A 114 5.02 11.47 14.33
N SER A 115 4.11 12.38 14.04
CA SER A 115 4.42 13.79 13.80
C SER A 115 5.07 14.47 15.01
N GLY A 116 4.81 13.96 16.20
CA GLY A 116 5.23 14.55 17.45
C GLY A 116 4.36 15.73 17.90
N TYR A 117 3.30 16.07 17.17
CA TYR A 117 2.35 17.08 17.59
C TYR A 117 1.45 16.55 18.71
N VAL A 118 1.36 17.31 19.80
CA VAL A 118 0.52 16.93 20.96
C VAL A 118 -0.84 17.59 20.82
N HIS A 119 -1.84 16.82 20.42
CA HIS A 119 -3.23 17.27 20.31
C HIS A 119 -4.03 17.04 21.60
N GLY A 120 -3.62 16.03 22.39
CA GLY A 120 -4.22 15.75 23.70
C GLY A 120 -5.55 15.03 23.68
N THR A 121 -6.03 14.56 22.51
CA THR A 121 -7.26 13.77 22.41
C THR A 121 -7.12 12.40 23.04
N ARG A 122 -8.25 11.82 23.44
CA ARG A 122 -8.31 10.45 23.95
C ARG A 122 -7.72 9.44 22.98
N THR A 123 -8.04 9.58 21.69
CA THR A 123 -7.53 8.71 20.62
C THR A 123 -6.01 8.74 20.57
N GLN A 124 -5.40 9.93 20.55
CA GLN A 124 -3.94 10.06 20.56
C GLN A 124 -3.31 9.46 21.82
N GLN A 125 -3.87 9.77 22.99
CA GLN A 125 -3.34 9.23 24.27
C GLN A 125 -3.35 7.70 24.29
N LEU A 126 -4.45 7.10 23.84
CA LEU A 126 -4.56 5.64 23.76
C LEU A 126 -3.59 5.06 22.73
N PHE A 127 -3.47 5.66 21.54
CA PHE A 127 -2.51 5.23 20.52
C PHE A 127 -1.07 5.25 21.06
N LEU A 128 -0.63 6.37 21.62
CA LEU A 128 0.73 6.48 22.19
C LEU A 128 0.96 5.49 23.35
N LYS A 129 -0.07 5.27 24.19
CA LYS A 129 -0.01 4.23 25.23
C LYS A 129 0.15 2.84 24.63
N ALA A 130 -0.61 2.52 23.56
CA ALA A 130 -0.51 1.22 22.91
C ALA A 130 0.86 0.96 22.30
N VAL A 131 1.49 1.99 21.71
CA VAL A 131 2.87 1.95 21.19
C VAL A 131 3.87 1.70 22.34
N LEU A 132 3.71 2.41 23.46
CA LEU A 132 4.58 2.27 24.64
C LEU A 132 4.45 0.88 25.28
N ASP A 133 3.22 0.40 25.53
CA ASP A 133 2.95 -0.89 26.15
C ASP A 133 3.55 -2.05 25.33
N ARG A 134 3.56 -1.93 24.02
CA ARG A 134 4.16 -2.91 23.09
C ARG A 134 5.66 -2.72 22.89
N LYS A 135 6.25 -1.69 23.50
CA LYS A 135 7.69 -1.34 23.39
C LYS A 135 8.14 -1.20 21.93
N LEU A 136 7.30 -0.64 21.07
CA LEU A 136 7.60 -0.47 19.65
C LEU A 136 8.69 0.60 19.47
N ARG A 137 9.52 0.41 18.43
CA ARG A 137 10.47 1.44 18.01
C ARG A 137 9.67 2.66 17.55
N PHE A 138 9.93 3.82 18.13
CA PHE A 138 9.17 5.04 17.92
C PHE A 138 10.09 6.16 17.44
N GLY A 139 9.70 6.82 16.35
CA GLY A 139 10.43 7.92 15.75
C GLY A 139 9.53 9.11 15.45
N ARG A 140 10.13 10.31 15.42
CA ARG A 140 9.50 11.57 15.02
C ARG A 140 10.29 12.18 13.88
N PRO A 141 10.18 11.62 12.68
CA PRO A 141 10.92 12.11 11.53
C PRO A 141 10.46 13.52 11.16
N LYS A 142 11.39 14.35 10.68
CA LYS A 142 11.16 15.74 10.27
C LYS A 142 11.73 15.95 8.87
N ALA A 143 11.41 17.08 8.27
CA ALA A 143 11.97 17.46 6.98
C ALA A 143 13.48 17.27 6.91
N GLY A 144 13.96 16.64 5.84
CA GLY A 144 15.34 16.25 5.64
C GLY A 144 15.71 14.84 6.14
N PHE A 145 14.80 14.15 6.84
CA PHE A 145 14.99 12.72 7.10
C PHE A 145 14.72 11.92 5.82
N SER A 146 15.58 10.93 5.55
CA SER A 146 15.39 9.96 4.48
C SER A 146 15.83 8.58 4.91
N GLU A 147 15.18 7.57 4.35
CA GLU A 147 15.51 6.16 4.54
C GLU A 147 15.27 5.41 3.24
N GLU A 148 16.21 4.59 2.83
CA GLU A 148 15.99 3.61 1.77
C GLU A 148 15.46 2.32 2.40
N PHE A 149 14.31 1.86 1.94
CA PHE A 149 13.69 0.63 2.43
C PHE A 149 13.17 -0.20 1.26
N GLN A 150 13.70 -1.42 1.13
CA GLN A 150 13.29 -2.42 0.12
C GLN A 150 13.20 -1.83 -1.31
N GLY A 151 14.26 -1.12 -1.72
CA GLY A 151 14.40 -0.52 -3.04
C GLY A 151 13.67 0.81 -3.25
N VAL A 152 13.02 1.36 -2.22
CA VAL A 152 12.29 2.63 -2.29
C VAL A 152 12.95 3.68 -1.39
N LEU A 153 13.22 4.86 -1.93
CA LEU A 153 13.66 6.01 -1.14
C LEU A 153 12.43 6.68 -0.51
N ILE A 154 12.41 6.74 0.81
CA ILE A 154 11.38 7.40 1.61
C ILE A 154 11.97 8.70 2.16
N GLU A 155 11.40 9.83 1.80
CA GLU A 155 11.82 11.15 2.26
C GLU A 155 10.71 11.82 3.06
N VAL A 156 11.06 12.52 4.13
CA VAL A 156 10.14 13.35 4.91
C VAL A 156 10.35 14.82 4.49
N LEU A 157 9.34 15.43 3.91
CA LEU A 157 9.38 16.81 3.43
C LEU A 157 8.83 17.80 4.45
N ALA A 158 7.96 17.34 5.35
CA ALA A 158 7.41 18.14 6.46
C ALA A 158 7.09 17.22 7.66
N PRO A 159 7.00 17.75 8.88
CA PRO A 159 7.12 19.17 9.25
C PRO A 159 8.57 19.67 9.23
N VAL A 160 8.77 20.89 8.74
CA VAL A 160 10.07 21.59 8.77
C VAL A 160 10.37 22.12 10.18
N LYS A 161 9.35 22.70 10.79
CA LYS A 161 9.35 23.20 12.17
C LYS A 161 7.93 23.09 12.73
N PRO A 162 7.76 23.05 14.06
CA PRO A 162 6.44 23.12 14.67
C PRO A 162 5.70 24.40 14.25
N ILE A 163 4.41 24.27 13.96
CA ILE A 163 3.51 25.36 13.60
C ILE A 163 2.43 25.44 14.67
N SER A 164 2.06 26.65 15.07
CA SER A 164 1.00 26.91 16.03
C SER A 164 0.28 28.21 15.73
N GLY A 165 -0.97 28.33 16.20
CA GLY A 165 -1.80 29.51 16.00
C GLY A 165 -2.48 29.54 14.63
N THR A 166 -2.66 28.40 14.00
CA THR A 166 -3.42 28.21 12.75
C THR A 166 -4.84 27.73 13.02
N ASN A 167 -5.67 27.59 11.99
CA ASN A 167 -7.01 27.02 12.13
C ASN A 167 -6.98 25.55 12.57
N SER A 168 -5.98 24.80 12.09
CA SER A 168 -5.69 23.45 12.55
C SER A 168 -4.17 23.25 12.68
N ASP A 169 -3.68 23.41 13.90
CA ASP A 169 -2.26 23.15 14.17
C ASP A 169 -1.90 21.67 13.98
N ALA A 170 -2.85 20.76 14.22
CA ALA A 170 -2.63 19.34 13.99
C ALA A 170 -2.35 19.05 12.50
N ASN A 171 -3.21 19.53 11.59
CA ASN A 171 -3.04 19.40 10.15
C ASN A 171 -1.72 20.03 9.66
N ASN A 172 -1.43 21.23 10.16
CA ASN A 172 -0.23 21.98 9.80
C ASN A 172 1.07 21.43 10.44
N ASN A 173 1.00 20.32 11.14
CA ASN A 173 2.14 19.54 11.63
C ASN A 173 2.14 18.09 11.12
N SER A 174 1.45 17.84 10.02
CA SER A 174 1.41 16.53 9.38
C SER A 174 2.78 16.08 8.87
N ILE A 175 3.07 14.78 8.97
CA ILE A 175 4.16 14.16 8.22
C ILE A 175 3.78 14.14 6.75
N VAL A 176 4.61 14.74 5.91
CA VAL A 176 4.50 14.67 4.45
C VAL A 176 5.62 13.78 3.92
N LEU A 177 5.25 12.71 3.24
CA LEU A 177 6.17 11.71 2.72
C LEU A 177 6.30 11.82 1.20
N ARG A 178 7.51 11.65 0.70
CA ARG A 178 7.77 11.34 -0.70
C ARG A 178 8.38 9.96 -0.81
N LEU A 179 7.79 9.12 -1.66
CA LEU A 179 8.31 7.82 -2.02
C LEU A 179 8.86 7.89 -3.44
N SER A 180 10.08 7.38 -3.66
CA SER A 180 10.69 7.36 -4.99
C SER A 180 11.16 5.96 -5.33
N PHE A 181 10.74 5.47 -6.50
CA PHE A 181 11.15 4.20 -7.05
C PHE A 181 11.40 4.36 -8.56
N GLY A 182 12.67 4.25 -8.96
CA GLY A 182 13.07 4.58 -10.33
C GLY A 182 12.71 6.02 -10.72
N GLU A 183 11.98 6.19 -11.80
CA GLU A 183 11.50 7.49 -12.31
C GLU A 183 10.14 7.90 -11.73
N VAL A 184 9.47 7.01 -10.99
CA VAL A 184 8.14 7.23 -10.43
C VAL A 184 8.24 7.70 -9.00
N SER A 185 7.46 8.71 -8.64
CA SER A 185 7.40 9.22 -7.28
C SER A 185 5.98 9.50 -6.82
N PHE A 186 5.76 9.32 -5.53
CA PHE A 186 4.49 9.56 -4.84
C PHE A 186 4.71 10.63 -3.78
N LEU A 187 3.79 11.60 -3.69
CA LEU A 187 3.74 12.57 -2.61
C LEU A 187 2.49 12.33 -1.77
N LEU A 188 2.69 11.87 -0.54
CA LEU A 188 1.64 11.62 0.45
C LEU A 188 1.59 12.81 1.40
N THR A 189 0.60 13.66 1.23
CA THR A 189 0.55 14.99 1.85
C THR A 189 -0.21 15.02 3.17
N ALA A 190 -0.87 13.91 3.56
CA ALA A 190 -1.78 13.87 4.70
C ALA A 190 -2.77 15.06 4.66
N ASP A 191 -2.91 15.79 5.77
CA ASP A 191 -3.79 16.96 5.85
C ASP A 191 -3.03 18.29 5.85
N MET A 192 -1.86 18.32 5.22
CA MET A 192 -1.06 19.53 5.06
C MET A 192 -1.91 20.69 4.53
N GLU A 193 -1.97 21.78 5.27
CA GLU A 193 -2.64 23.01 4.85
C GLU A 193 -1.64 24.08 4.39
N THR A 194 -2.17 25.24 4.02
CA THR A 194 -1.41 26.34 3.42
C THR A 194 -0.22 26.77 4.28
N GLU A 195 -0.37 26.84 5.60
CA GLU A 195 0.67 27.32 6.51
C GLU A 195 1.85 26.35 6.52
N GLN A 196 1.61 25.05 6.62
CA GLN A 196 2.67 24.05 6.55
C GLN A 196 3.31 24.01 5.17
N ARG A 197 2.51 24.03 4.09
CA ARG A 197 2.99 24.02 2.71
C ARG A 197 3.98 25.16 2.44
N ARG A 198 3.72 26.35 2.98
CA ARG A 198 4.59 27.53 2.86
C ARG A 198 5.92 27.38 3.59
N THR A 199 6.07 26.49 4.55
CA THR A 199 7.34 26.24 5.24
C THR A 199 8.31 25.41 4.41
N VAL A 200 7.83 24.63 3.47
CA VAL A 200 8.66 23.81 2.58
C VAL A 200 9.17 24.69 1.45
N LEU A 201 10.49 24.89 1.38
CA LEU A 201 11.11 25.80 0.41
C LEU A 201 10.84 25.38 -1.03
N ARG A 202 10.87 24.08 -1.29
CA ARG A 202 10.62 23.51 -2.61
C ARG A 202 10.10 22.09 -2.49
N PHE A 203 8.99 21.83 -3.16
CA PHE A 203 8.54 20.46 -3.42
C PHE A 203 9.13 19.97 -4.73
N PRO A 204 9.67 18.75 -4.78
CA PRO A 204 10.14 18.15 -6.02
C PRO A 204 8.97 17.78 -6.93
N GLU A 205 9.22 17.66 -8.22
CA GLU A 205 8.27 17.09 -9.17
C GLU A 205 7.87 15.70 -8.71
N THR A 206 6.59 15.37 -8.92
CA THR A 206 5.97 14.18 -8.34
C THR A 206 5.02 13.55 -9.35
N THR A 207 5.14 12.24 -9.58
CA THR A 207 4.29 11.54 -10.55
C THR A 207 2.86 11.38 -10.05
N VAL A 208 2.70 10.98 -8.78
CA VAL A 208 1.41 10.70 -8.14
C VAL A 208 1.25 11.54 -6.88
N LEU A 209 0.19 12.32 -6.81
CA LEU A 209 -0.16 13.15 -5.66
C LEU A 209 -1.34 12.53 -4.89
N LYS A 210 -1.17 12.17 -3.62
CA LYS A 210 -2.29 12.07 -2.69
C LYS A 210 -2.65 13.49 -2.27
N VAL A 211 -3.82 13.95 -2.69
CA VAL A 211 -4.27 15.33 -2.45
C VAL A 211 -4.46 15.59 -0.96
N ALA A 212 -3.96 16.71 -0.49
CA ALA A 212 -3.98 17.07 0.92
C ALA A 212 -5.41 17.30 1.44
N HIS A 213 -5.61 16.94 2.71
CA HIS A 213 -6.79 17.24 3.49
C HIS A 213 -8.09 16.86 2.76
N HIS A 214 -8.12 15.64 2.22
CA HIS A 214 -9.27 15.01 1.54
C HIS A 214 -9.85 15.84 0.38
N GLY A 215 -9.02 16.70 -0.24
CA GLY A 215 -9.48 17.64 -1.27
C GLY A 215 -10.12 18.91 -0.69
N SER A 216 -9.73 19.32 0.52
CA SER A 216 -10.10 20.64 1.06
C SER A 216 -9.48 21.77 0.23
N HIS A 217 -10.19 22.91 0.12
CA HIS A 217 -9.75 24.09 -0.61
C HIS A 217 -8.43 24.69 -0.10
N ASN A 218 -8.07 24.46 1.17
CA ASN A 218 -6.80 24.92 1.76
C ASN A 218 -5.65 23.92 1.60
N GLY A 219 -5.93 22.70 1.15
CA GLY A 219 -4.95 21.63 0.95
C GLY A 219 -4.10 21.78 -0.30
N THR A 220 -4.60 22.47 -1.35
CA THR A 220 -3.87 22.66 -2.61
C THR A 220 -4.10 24.04 -3.21
N ASP A 221 -3.20 24.48 -4.08
CA ASP A 221 -3.34 25.69 -4.88
C ASP A 221 -2.59 25.55 -6.23
N ALA A 222 -2.86 26.44 -7.16
CA ALA A 222 -2.27 26.41 -8.51
C ALA A 222 -0.74 26.45 -8.49
N ARG A 223 -0.12 27.22 -7.57
CA ARG A 223 1.33 27.30 -7.43
C ARG A 223 1.93 25.95 -6.99
N PHE A 224 1.28 25.28 -6.06
CA PHE A 224 1.71 23.98 -5.57
C PHE A 224 1.63 22.93 -6.69
N LEU A 225 0.52 22.88 -7.44
CA LEU A 225 0.38 22.00 -8.58
C LEU A 225 1.40 22.28 -9.69
N ALA A 226 1.66 23.56 -9.97
CA ALA A 226 2.68 23.95 -10.96
C ALA A 226 4.12 23.55 -10.55
N MET A 227 4.41 23.46 -9.25
CA MET A 227 5.70 22.93 -8.76
C MET A 227 5.78 21.41 -8.86
N LEU A 228 4.69 20.70 -8.50
CA LEU A 228 4.66 19.26 -8.46
C LEU A 228 4.54 18.63 -9.84
N ARG A 229 3.76 19.24 -10.72
CA ARG A 229 3.40 18.72 -12.06
C ARG A 229 2.95 17.25 -12.03
N PRO A 230 1.97 16.89 -11.18
CA PRO A 230 1.57 15.50 -11.06
C PRO A 230 0.84 15.04 -12.33
N LYS A 231 1.05 13.78 -12.71
CA LYS A 231 0.28 13.12 -13.76
C LYS A 231 -1.05 12.59 -13.22
N LEU A 232 -1.02 12.12 -11.97
CA LEU A 232 -2.13 11.48 -11.29
C LEU A 232 -2.34 12.10 -9.91
N ALA A 233 -3.59 12.37 -9.55
CA ALA A 233 -4.00 12.80 -8.23
C ALA A 233 -5.04 11.84 -7.63
N ILE A 234 -4.93 11.57 -6.33
CA ILE A 234 -5.86 10.72 -5.60
C ILE A 234 -6.43 11.50 -4.43
N ILE A 235 -7.74 11.62 -4.35
CA ILE A 235 -8.46 12.18 -3.20
C ILE A 235 -9.05 11.03 -2.39
N SER A 236 -8.67 10.94 -1.11
CA SER A 236 -9.29 10.04 -0.14
C SER A 236 -10.38 10.79 0.61
N CYS A 237 -11.63 10.42 0.42
CA CYS A 237 -12.76 11.02 1.10
C CYS A 237 -13.98 10.08 1.06
N GLY A 238 -14.92 10.26 1.98
CA GLY A 238 -16.19 9.55 1.98
C GLY A 238 -17.22 10.21 1.06
N GLU A 239 -18.14 9.42 0.51
CA GLU A 239 -19.24 9.91 -0.32
C GLU A 239 -20.17 10.86 0.48
N GLU A 240 -20.55 10.44 1.69
CA GLU A 240 -21.31 11.23 2.63
C GLU A 240 -20.37 11.68 3.76
N ASN A 241 -19.76 12.87 3.62
CA ASN A 241 -18.92 13.42 4.65
C ASN A 241 -19.41 14.81 5.10
N PRO A 242 -19.32 15.15 6.40
CA PRO A 242 -19.87 16.38 6.94
C PRO A 242 -19.09 17.64 6.50
N TYR A 243 -17.96 17.48 5.86
CA TYR A 243 -17.07 18.58 5.47
C TYR A 243 -17.32 19.08 4.04
N GLY A 244 -18.08 18.32 3.23
CA GLY A 244 -18.30 18.59 1.83
C GLY A 244 -17.07 18.32 0.93
N HIS A 245 -16.14 17.47 1.40
CA HIS A 245 -14.97 17.06 0.63
C HIS A 245 -15.34 16.07 -0.49
N PRO A 246 -14.68 16.15 -1.67
CA PRO A 246 -13.72 17.19 -2.04
C PRO A 246 -14.42 18.51 -2.36
N HIS A 247 -13.84 19.64 -1.98
CA HIS A 247 -14.32 20.94 -2.37
C HIS A 247 -14.19 21.17 -3.88
N ARG A 248 -15.18 21.84 -4.48
CA ARG A 248 -15.21 22.09 -5.93
C ARG A 248 -13.97 22.85 -6.42
N GLU A 249 -13.45 23.76 -5.60
CA GLU A 249 -12.26 24.55 -5.89
C GLU A 249 -11.01 23.67 -6.03
N ALA A 250 -10.86 22.66 -5.16
CA ALA A 250 -9.74 21.74 -5.24
C ALA A 250 -9.83 20.84 -6.47
N VAL A 251 -11.04 20.36 -6.81
CA VAL A 251 -11.28 19.56 -8.02
C VAL A 251 -11.00 20.39 -9.27
N ALA A 252 -11.54 21.61 -9.36
CA ALA A 252 -11.34 22.49 -10.50
C ALA A 252 -9.84 22.80 -10.74
N LEU A 253 -9.06 23.05 -9.68
CA LEU A 253 -7.62 23.29 -9.81
C LEU A 253 -6.88 22.06 -10.40
N LEU A 254 -7.27 20.84 -10.04
CA LEU A 254 -6.67 19.61 -10.57
C LEU A 254 -7.06 19.40 -12.04
N GLU A 255 -8.32 19.63 -12.38
CA GLU A 255 -8.83 19.54 -13.75
C GLU A 255 -8.17 20.59 -14.67
N GLU A 256 -8.06 21.86 -14.22
CA GLU A 256 -7.36 22.94 -14.94
C GLU A 256 -5.88 22.65 -15.15
N ALA A 257 -5.25 21.94 -14.19
CA ALA A 257 -3.88 21.49 -14.33
C ALA A 257 -3.70 20.27 -15.25
N GLY A 258 -4.80 19.68 -15.75
CA GLY A 258 -4.78 18.51 -16.63
C GLY A 258 -4.33 17.23 -15.94
N VAL A 259 -4.61 17.09 -14.64
CA VAL A 259 -4.21 15.96 -13.82
C VAL A 259 -5.31 14.88 -13.85
N ASP A 260 -4.93 13.63 -14.11
CA ASP A 260 -5.85 12.50 -13.99
C ASP A 260 -6.29 12.33 -12.52
N LEU A 261 -7.60 12.48 -12.26
CA LEU A 261 -8.13 12.49 -10.90
C LEU A 261 -8.89 11.22 -10.56
N PHE A 262 -8.53 10.60 -9.43
CA PHE A 262 -9.23 9.46 -8.83
C PHE A 262 -9.69 9.79 -7.41
N THR A 263 -10.80 9.19 -6.99
CA THR A 263 -11.30 9.28 -5.60
C THR A 263 -11.49 7.89 -5.01
N THR A 264 -11.38 7.77 -3.68
CA THR A 264 -11.68 6.51 -2.99
C THR A 264 -13.18 6.26 -2.79
N ILE A 265 -14.05 7.18 -3.19
CA ILE A 265 -15.50 7.00 -3.08
C ILE A 265 -15.93 5.72 -3.81
N GLY A 266 -16.41 4.72 -3.06
CA GLY A 266 -16.89 3.44 -3.61
C GLY A 266 -15.81 2.43 -3.94
N GLY A 267 -14.56 2.63 -3.57
CA GLY A 267 -13.50 1.64 -3.73
C GLY A 267 -12.09 2.19 -3.56
N ASP A 268 -11.13 1.27 -3.33
CA ASP A 268 -9.72 1.63 -3.19
C ASP A 268 -9.13 2.06 -4.53
N VAL A 269 -8.18 2.98 -4.49
CA VAL A 269 -7.35 3.34 -5.65
C VAL A 269 -5.98 2.69 -5.51
N VAL A 270 -5.62 1.86 -6.48
CA VAL A 270 -4.36 1.12 -6.51
C VAL A 270 -3.48 1.65 -7.62
N VAL A 271 -2.27 2.05 -7.28
CA VAL A 271 -1.22 2.42 -8.23
C VAL A 271 -0.06 1.44 -8.09
N GLU A 272 0.33 0.82 -9.20
CA GLU A 272 1.44 -0.12 -9.27
C GLU A 272 2.47 0.38 -10.28
N THR A 273 3.76 0.24 -9.94
CA THR A 273 4.85 0.66 -10.81
C THR A 273 6.06 -0.25 -10.69
N ASP A 274 6.75 -0.44 -11.80
CA ASP A 274 8.08 -1.09 -11.87
C ASP A 274 9.24 -0.09 -11.76
N GLY A 275 8.92 1.18 -11.50
CA GLY A 275 9.89 2.28 -11.42
C GLY A 275 10.02 3.08 -12.72
N SER A 276 9.43 2.65 -13.84
CA SER A 276 9.39 3.36 -15.12
C SER A 276 7.97 3.63 -15.59
N GLU A 277 7.16 2.61 -15.61
CA GLU A 277 5.75 2.66 -15.99
C GLU A 277 4.87 2.61 -14.75
N LEU A 278 3.68 3.19 -14.82
CA LEU A 278 2.67 3.05 -13.77
C LEU A 278 1.33 2.61 -14.34
N THR A 279 0.61 1.85 -13.55
CA THR A 279 -0.78 1.51 -13.79
C THR A 279 -1.64 2.01 -12.63
N VAL A 280 -2.84 2.46 -12.92
CA VAL A 280 -3.82 2.85 -11.91
C VAL A 280 -5.12 2.10 -12.14
N ARG A 281 -5.73 1.62 -11.05
CA ARG A 281 -7.04 0.97 -11.10
C ARG A 281 -7.82 1.25 -9.83
N LYS A 282 -9.14 1.24 -9.95
CA LYS A 282 -10.05 1.27 -8.81
C LYS A 282 -10.53 -0.14 -8.49
N VAL A 283 -10.45 -0.52 -7.22
CA VAL A 283 -10.95 -1.81 -6.72
C VAL A 283 -12.25 -1.55 -5.98
N LEU A 284 -13.37 -1.89 -6.60
CA LEU A 284 -14.70 -1.63 -6.04
C LEU A 284 -14.98 -2.53 -4.84
N GLU A 285 -15.82 -2.07 -3.93
CA GLU A 285 -16.26 -2.87 -2.76
C GLU A 285 -16.88 -4.21 -3.16
N SER A 286 -17.64 -4.24 -4.27
CA SER A 286 -18.18 -5.48 -4.82
C SER A 286 -17.12 -6.49 -5.26
N GLU A 287 -15.96 -6.02 -5.69
CA GLU A 287 -14.83 -6.85 -6.11
C GLU A 287 -14.04 -7.37 -4.91
N LYS A 288 -13.92 -6.56 -3.84
CA LYS A 288 -13.33 -6.98 -2.56
C LYS A 288 -14.13 -8.14 -1.96
N SER A 289 -15.45 -8.03 -1.95
CA SER A 289 -16.34 -9.11 -1.52
C SER A 289 -16.32 -10.35 -2.43
N GLY A 290 -15.93 -10.17 -3.68
CA GLY A 290 -15.76 -11.25 -4.68
C GLY A 290 -14.42 -11.98 -4.58
N GLN A 291 -13.34 -11.29 -4.20
CA GLN A 291 -12.05 -11.93 -3.91
C GLN A 291 -12.07 -12.73 -2.58
N GLU A 292 -12.92 -12.34 -1.62
CA GLU A 292 -13.16 -13.11 -0.39
C GLU A 292 -14.03 -14.34 -0.58
N LYS A 293 -14.75 -14.44 -1.66
CA LYS A 293 -15.39 -15.67 -2.09
C LYS A 293 -14.47 -16.49 -3.02
N GLU A 294 -13.24 -16.74 -2.70
CA GLU A 294 -12.74 -18.11 -2.82
C GLU A 294 -13.74 -18.93 -2.03
N ARG A 295 -14.68 -19.53 -2.74
CA ARG A 295 -15.73 -20.35 -2.11
C ARG A 295 -15.02 -21.45 -1.36
N LEU A 296 -14.70 -21.20 -0.08
CA LEU A 296 -14.15 -22.24 0.79
C LEU A 296 -15.22 -23.32 0.86
N TYR A 297 -14.94 -24.40 0.17
CA TYR A 297 -15.79 -25.57 0.27
C TYR A 297 -15.45 -26.34 1.53
N ILE A 298 -16.46 -26.67 2.30
CA ILE A 298 -16.33 -27.34 3.59
C ILE A 298 -16.72 -28.79 3.42
N GLY A 299 -15.75 -29.68 3.41
CA GLY A 299 -15.92 -31.13 3.32
C GLY A 299 -16.21 -31.74 4.67
N ASN A 300 -17.09 -32.74 4.70
CA ASN A 300 -17.32 -33.58 5.83
C ASN A 300 -16.46 -34.85 5.74
N ARG A 301 -15.50 -35.03 6.65
CA ARG A 301 -14.58 -36.18 6.68
C ARG A 301 -15.32 -37.53 6.69
N SER A 302 -16.46 -37.59 7.39
CA SER A 302 -17.22 -38.83 7.54
C SER A 302 -18.08 -39.18 6.34
N SER A 303 -18.82 -38.21 5.79
CA SER A 303 -19.75 -38.45 4.67
C SER A 303 -19.11 -38.24 3.29
N ARG A 304 -17.90 -37.67 3.22
CA ARG A 304 -17.23 -37.29 1.97
C ARG A 304 -18.10 -36.40 1.09
N VAL A 305 -18.92 -35.53 1.69
CA VAL A 305 -19.71 -34.52 0.98
C VAL A 305 -19.10 -33.15 1.28
N PHE A 306 -18.97 -32.31 0.26
CA PHE A 306 -18.55 -30.93 0.46
C PHE A 306 -19.70 -29.94 0.20
N HIS A 307 -19.64 -28.82 0.89
CA HIS A 307 -20.68 -27.80 0.99
C HIS A 307 -20.06 -26.43 0.70
N THR A 308 -20.87 -25.45 0.29
CA THR A 308 -20.49 -24.03 0.38
C THR A 308 -20.57 -23.58 1.84
N SER A 309 -19.86 -22.50 2.20
CA SER A 309 -19.87 -21.91 3.56
C SER A 309 -21.27 -21.47 4.03
N ALA A 310 -22.19 -21.19 3.10
CA ALA A 310 -23.56 -20.77 3.37
C ALA A 310 -24.55 -21.93 3.50
N CYS A 311 -24.10 -23.18 3.56
CA CYS A 311 -24.99 -24.34 3.65
C CYS A 311 -25.48 -24.57 5.09
N ASP A 312 -26.79 -24.69 5.28
CA ASP A 312 -27.41 -25.01 6.61
C ASP A 312 -27.00 -26.38 7.15
N GLY A 313 -26.47 -27.26 6.31
CA GLY A 313 -26.08 -28.64 6.66
C GLY A 313 -24.56 -28.82 6.84
N LEU A 314 -23.85 -27.83 7.35
CA LEU A 314 -22.42 -27.94 7.60
C LEU A 314 -22.06 -29.01 8.64
N PRO A 315 -20.95 -29.74 8.46
CA PRO A 315 -20.48 -30.71 9.45
C PRO A 315 -20.02 -29.97 10.74
N SER A 316 -19.99 -30.72 11.86
CA SER A 316 -19.38 -30.23 13.10
C SER A 316 -17.89 -29.93 12.88
N ASP A 317 -17.33 -28.98 13.60
CA ASP A 317 -15.96 -28.45 13.40
C ASP A 317 -14.88 -29.52 13.35
N ARG A 318 -14.97 -30.55 14.22
CA ARG A 318 -14.05 -31.71 14.25
C ARG A 318 -14.04 -32.56 12.96
N ASN A 319 -15.11 -32.46 12.15
CA ASN A 319 -15.28 -33.22 10.91
C ASN A 319 -15.06 -32.36 9.67
N ARG A 320 -14.67 -31.08 9.80
CA ARG A 320 -14.44 -30.19 8.67
C ARG A 320 -13.09 -30.42 8.00
N VAL A 321 -13.10 -30.34 6.68
CA VAL A 321 -11.92 -30.17 5.80
C VAL A 321 -12.24 -29.02 4.88
N TYR A 322 -11.27 -28.14 4.64
CA TYR A 322 -11.45 -26.97 3.80
C TYR A 322 -10.77 -27.17 2.45
N PHE A 323 -11.43 -26.76 1.37
CA PHE A 323 -10.93 -26.80 0.01
C PHE A 323 -11.08 -25.42 -0.64
N LYS A 324 -10.08 -25.02 -1.41
CA LYS A 324 -10.07 -23.71 -2.12
C LYS A 324 -10.98 -23.70 -3.34
N SER A 325 -11.29 -24.87 -3.92
CA SER A 325 -12.18 -25.00 -5.06
C SER A 325 -12.99 -26.31 -5.01
N ALA A 326 -14.07 -26.36 -5.80
CA ALA A 326 -14.86 -27.58 -5.97
C ALA A 326 -14.03 -28.70 -6.63
N GLU A 327 -13.15 -28.34 -7.57
CA GLU A 327 -12.25 -29.27 -8.24
C GLU A 327 -11.26 -29.90 -7.26
N GLU A 328 -10.72 -29.12 -6.32
CA GLU A 328 -9.85 -29.61 -5.25
C GLU A 328 -10.59 -30.62 -4.37
N ALA A 329 -11.83 -30.30 -3.97
CA ALA A 329 -12.66 -31.19 -3.17
C ALA A 329 -12.95 -32.51 -3.92
N VAL A 330 -13.28 -32.43 -5.21
CA VAL A 330 -13.52 -33.63 -6.05
C VAL A 330 -12.24 -34.46 -6.20
N LYS A 331 -11.07 -33.83 -6.45
CA LYS A 331 -9.76 -34.53 -6.50
C LYS A 331 -9.43 -35.22 -5.18
N ALA A 332 -9.87 -34.64 -4.05
CA ALA A 332 -9.72 -35.23 -2.72
C ALA A 332 -10.76 -36.34 -2.40
N GLY A 333 -11.61 -36.69 -3.37
CA GLY A 333 -12.60 -37.76 -3.22
C GLY A 333 -13.89 -37.36 -2.49
N TYR A 334 -14.23 -36.06 -2.53
CA TYR A 334 -15.47 -35.54 -1.99
C TYR A 334 -16.50 -35.31 -3.12
N ARG A 335 -17.77 -35.51 -2.85
CA ARG A 335 -18.88 -35.25 -3.76
C ARG A 335 -19.63 -33.99 -3.37
N PRO A 336 -20.19 -33.23 -4.31
CA PRO A 336 -20.92 -32.01 -4.03
C PRO A 336 -22.21 -32.29 -3.23
N CYS A 337 -22.54 -31.34 -2.35
CA CYS A 337 -23.84 -31.34 -1.68
C CYS A 337 -24.94 -30.92 -2.69
N GLY A 338 -25.94 -31.78 -2.91
CA GLY A 338 -27.03 -31.52 -3.86
C GLY A 338 -27.94 -30.33 -3.53
N ARG A 339 -27.79 -29.71 -2.34
CA ARG A 339 -28.54 -28.52 -1.94
C ARG A 339 -27.80 -27.19 -2.20
N CYS A 340 -26.52 -27.15 -1.96
CA CYS A 340 -25.75 -25.89 -2.00
C CYS A 340 -24.65 -25.83 -3.05
N VAL A 341 -24.29 -26.94 -3.68
CA VAL A 341 -23.32 -27.02 -4.78
C VAL A 341 -24.06 -27.55 -6.01
N ARG A 342 -24.32 -26.69 -6.98
CA ARG A 342 -24.96 -27.02 -8.25
C ARG A 342 -23.96 -26.91 -9.40
#